data_bdf468ecea3d8d70bad9c75e408a880d
#
_entry.id   bdf468ecea3d8d70bad9c75e408a880d
#
_cell.length_a   1.000
_cell.length_b   1.000
_cell.length_c   1.000
_cell.angle_alpha   90.00
_cell.angle_beta   90.00
_cell.angle_gamma   90.00
#
_symmetry.space_group_name_H-M   'P 1'
#
loop_
_entity.id
_entity.type
_entity.pdbx_description
1 polymer ?
#
loop_
_entity_poly.entity_id
_entity_poly.type
_entity_poly.pdbx_seq_one_letter_code
_entity_poly.pdbx_strand_id
1 'polypeptide(L)'
;MVPMPATRLPPALAPRTLNVTFARTLVSQLQQSRPDLMPRLDPAHLRYLDERDPLARCTLTEWHALMDEVEALLGLQDLVPQLAEQFKPWHAGLLGFTLMTSGTVVELAKLLRRFHHLLNDVFEVERGFEGARFFLRVRPASAESSCRLARLSLTVWAQRLRWLTGRPDLKLDAAFVGPAPTDVAPYRQIFGGTVRFDQEADTMWGDAACVDLPIVSHDTASHSLLQSQALKQLEQLSRGEDGIVDKVRGLIRSRLDTGQVSLEDIAAELKLPTRTMQRRLDEAGANFRLMVDEVRKVQAQRYLRDTAMPLSELAVALGFADHASFNRAFKRWMGCSPGAFRREQAGRGAGAG
;
A
#
# COMPACT_ATOMS: atom_id res chain seq x y z
N MET A 1 6.18 18.68 -45.33
CA MET A 1 5.35 18.12 -44.25
C MET A 1 6.16 16.96 -43.67
N VAL A 2 6.94 17.27 -42.60
CA VAL A 2 7.81 16.29 -41.91
C VAL A 2 6.93 15.49 -40.97
N PRO A 3 6.93 14.15 -41.00
CA PRO A 3 6.14 13.36 -40.05
C PRO A 3 6.70 13.57 -38.61
N MET A 4 5.83 13.96 -37.68
CA MET A 4 6.15 14.01 -36.27
C MET A 4 6.51 12.62 -35.75
N PRO A 5 7.57 12.46 -34.94
CA PRO A 5 7.90 11.16 -34.36
C PRO A 5 6.77 10.73 -33.43
N ALA A 6 6.31 9.51 -33.60
CA ALA A 6 5.34 8.87 -32.72
C ALA A 6 5.83 8.96 -31.26
N THR A 7 5.05 9.59 -30.42
CA THR A 7 5.28 9.68 -28.98
C THR A 7 5.26 8.25 -28.43
N ARG A 8 6.44 7.66 -28.18
CA ARG A 8 6.53 6.40 -27.43
C ARG A 8 5.92 6.65 -26.04
N LEU A 9 4.83 5.96 -25.76
CA LEU A 9 4.32 5.84 -24.40
C LEU A 9 5.48 5.40 -23.48
N PRO A 10 5.59 5.96 -22.27
CA PRO A 10 6.60 5.52 -21.30
C PRO A 10 6.41 4.02 -21.05
N PRO A 11 7.51 3.25 -20.87
CA PRO A 11 7.40 1.84 -20.51
C PRO A 11 6.52 1.71 -19.28
N ALA A 12 5.58 0.78 -19.32
CA ALA A 12 4.70 0.49 -18.20
C ALA A 12 5.55 0.23 -16.95
N LEU A 13 5.22 0.91 -15.84
CA LEU A 13 5.76 0.57 -14.54
C LEU A 13 5.48 -0.90 -14.27
N ALA A 14 6.38 -1.60 -13.57
CA ALA A 14 6.14 -2.97 -13.15
C ALA A 14 4.77 -3.08 -12.48
N PRO A 15 3.96 -4.11 -12.83
CA PRO A 15 2.60 -4.24 -12.30
C PRO A 15 2.64 -4.29 -10.76
N ARG A 16 1.73 -3.57 -10.12
CA ARG A 16 1.56 -3.63 -8.66
C ARG A 16 1.02 -4.99 -8.27
N THR A 17 1.55 -5.55 -7.20
CA THR A 17 1.28 -6.92 -6.79
C THR A 17 0.82 -7.01 -5.34
N LEU A 18 0.13 -8.08 -5.02
CA LEU A 18 -0.29 -8.44 -3.68
C LEU A 18 -0.05 -9.92 -3.44
N ASN A 19 0.14 -10.30 -2.18
CA ASN A 19 0.31 -11.69 -1.81
C ASN A 19 -0.88 -12.50 -2.30
N VAL A 20 -0.63 -13.66 -2.86
CA VAL A 20 -1.64 -14.57 -3.42
C VAL A 20 -2.76 -14.92 -2.43
N THR A 21 -2.52 -14.78 -1.14
CA THR A 21 -3.52 -15.00 -0.09
C THR A 21 -4.78 -14.15 -0.28
N PHE A 22 -4.65 -12.93 -0.84
CA PHE A 22 -5.82 -12.10 -1.15
C PHE A 22 -6.72 -12.74 -2.21
N ALA A 23 -6.12 -13.30 -3.27
CA ALA A 23 -6.87 -14.01 -4.30
C ALA A 23 -7.42 -15.35 -3.77
N ARG A 24 -6.61 -16.09 -3.02
CA ARG A 24 -7.03 -17.36 -2.38
C ARG A 24 -8.25 -17.16 -1.48
N THR A 25 -8.30 -16.10 -0.70
CA THR A 25 -9.43 -15.81 0.20
C THR A 25 -10.72 -15.57 -0.58
N LEU A 26 -10.66 -14.92 -1.75
CA LEU A 26 -11.80 -14.75 -2.65
C LEU A 26 -12.35 -16.09 -3.15
N VAL A 27 -11.47 -16.93 -3.68
CA VAL A 27 -11.90 -18.27 -4.19
C VAL A 27 -12.45 -19.14 -3.04
N SER A 28 -11.80 -19.09 -1.86
CA SER A 28 -12.27 -19.82 -0.68
C SER A 28 -13.63 -19.30 -0.20
N GLN A 29 -13.89 -18.00 -0.28
CA GLN A 29 -15.19 -17.42 0.04
C GLN A 29 -16.29 -17.98 -0.87
N LEU A 30 -16.06 -18.02 -2.19
CA LEU A 30 -17.00 -18.62 -3.13
C LEU A 30 -17.22 -20.10 -2.82
N GLN A 31 -16.15 -20.86 -2.59
CA GLN A 31 -16.21 -22.29 -2.29
C GLN A 31 -17.01 -22.59 -1.01
N GLN A 32 -16.89 -21.75 0.01
CA GLN A 32 -17.60 -21.93 1.29
C GLN A 32 -19.08 -21.50 1.21
N SER A 33 -19.33 -20.35 0.54
CA SER A 33 -20.68 -19.78 0.48
C SER A 33 -21.57 -20.45 -0.56
N ARG A 34 -21.01 -20.79 -1.72
CA ARG A 34 -21.73 -21.32 -2.88
C ARG A 34 -20.86 -22.30 -3.67
N PRO A 35 -20.59 -23.50 -3.12
CA PRO A 35 -19.80 -24.53 -3.79
C PRO A 35 -20.38 -24.96 -5.13
N ASP A 36 -21.69 -24.81 -5.31
CA ASP A 36 -22.41 -25.06 -6.57
C ASP A 36 -21.99 -24.12 -7.71
N LEU A 37 -21.44 -22.95 -7.41
CA LEU A 37 -20.96 -21.98 -8.39
C LEU A 37 -19.49 -22.16 -8.76
N MET A 38 -18.71 -22.96 -8.04
CA MET A 38 -17.31 -23.20 -8.33
C MET A 38 -17.02 -23.67 -9.78
N PRO A 39 -17.86 -24.51 -10.42
CA PRO A 39 -17.66 -24.88 -11.83
C PRO A 39 -17.82 -23.72 -12.83
N ARG A 40 -18.37 -22.59 -12.40
CA ARG A 40 -18.57 -21.40 -13.23
C ARG A 40 -17.44 -20.39 -13.11
N LEU A 41 -16.56 -20.55 -12.09
CA LEU A 41 -15.36 -19.74 -11.94
C LEU A 41 -14.36 -20.08 -13.04
N ASP A 42 -13.66 -19.05 -13.56
CA ASP A 42 -12.58 -19.27 -14.53
C ASP A 42 -11.55 -20.27 -13.95
N PRO A 43 -11.27 -21.39 -14.64
CA PRO A 43 -10.30 -22.38 -14.18
C PRO A 43 -8.91 -21.77 -13.86
N ALA A 44 -8.52 -20.69 -14.52
CA ALA A 44 -7.27 -19.99 -14.25
C ALA A 44 -7.18 -19.46 -12.80
N HIS A 45 -8.32 -19.14 -12.17
CA HIS A 45 -8.37 -18.64 -10.81
C HIS A 45 -8.29 -19.76 -9.76
N LEU A 46 -8.57 -21.01 -10.11
CA LEU A 46 -8.47 -22.16 -9.20
C LEU A 46 -7.01 -22.40 -8.75
N ARG A 47 -6.02 -21.99 -9.55
CA ARG A 47 -4.59 -22.07 -9.21
C ARG A 47 -4.27 -21.46 -7.84
N TYR A 48 -5.01 -20.43 -7.42
CA TYR A 48 -4.77 -19.76 -6.14
C TYR A 48 -5.06 -20.64 -4.91
N LEU A 49 -5.89 -21.69 -5.04
CA LEU A 49 -6.13 -22.65 -3.97
C LEU A 49 -4.92 -23.59 -3.77
N ASP A 50 -4.22 -23.90 -4.85
CA ASP A 50 -3.12 -24.87 -4.87
C ASP A 50 -1.74 -24.24 -4.64
N GLU A 51 -1.64 -22.90 -4.74
CA GLU A 51 -0.39 -22.19 -4.53
C GLU A 51 0.15 -22.40 -3.10
N ARG A 52 1.37 -22.92 -2.98
CA ARG A 52 2.01 -23.26 -1.70
C ARG A 52 3.14 -22.30 -1.32
N ASP A 53 3.65 -21.52 -2.25
CA ASP A 53 4.67 -20.53 -1.94
C ASP A 53 4.07 -19.40 -1.10
N PRO A 54 4.55 -19.20 0.13
CA PRO A 54 4.05 -18.13 1.01
C PRO A 54 4.36 -16.70 0.48
N LEU A 55 5.29 -16.59 -0.47
CA LEU A 55 5.69 -15.35 -1.11
C LEU A 55 5.08 -15.15 -2.50
N ALA A 56 4.30 -16.13 -3.00
CA ALA A 56 3.62 -16.03 -4.29
C ALA A 56 2.75 -14.77 -4.35
N ARG A 57 2.73 -14.15 -5.52
CA ARG A 57 2.04 -12.89 -5.74
C ARG A 57 1.09 -12.98 -6.93
N CYS A 58 0.04 -12.18 -6.90
CA CYS A 58 -0.81 -11.89 -8.04
C CYS A 58 -0.79 -10.38 -8.31
N THR A 59 -1.06 -10.01 -9.54
CA THR A 59 -1.17 -8.59 -9.91
C THR A 59 -2.47 -8.00 -9.37
N LEU A 60 -2.49 -6.67 -9.19
CA LEU A 60 -3.70 -5.96 -8.81
C LEU A 60 -4.82 -6.14 -9.83
N THR A 61 -4.47 -6.20 -11.12
CA THR A 61 -5.42 -6.43 -12.23
C THR A 61 -6.06 -7.82 -12.13
N GLU A 62 -5.26 -8.87 -11.89
CA GLU A 62 -5.78 -10.23 -11.69
C GLU A 62 -6.72 -10.30 -10.47
N TRP A 63 -6.34 -9.64 -9.38
CA TRP A 63 -7.17 -9.60 -8.17
C TRP A 63 -8.50 -8.89 -8.41
N HIS A 64 -8.52 -7.77 -9.16
CA HIS A 64 -9.76 -7.08 -9.53
C HIS A 64 -10.66 -7.94 -10.40
N ALA A 65 -10.10 -8.58 -11.43
CA ALA A 65 -10.85 -9.47 -12.31
C ALA A 65 -11.52 -10.60 -11.53
N LEU A 66 -10.77 -11.23 -10.62
CA LEU A 66 -11.31 -12.26 -9.72
C LEU A 66 -12.40 -11.70 -8.78
N MET A 67 -12.20 -10.51 -8.22
CA MET A 67 -13.18 -9.86 -7.35
C MET A 67 -14.50 -9.61 -8.11
N ASP A 68 -14.41 -9.04 -9.31
CA ASP A 68 -15.57 -8.76 -10.16
C ASP A 68 -16.31 -10.07 -10.53
N GLU A 69 -15.57 -11.13 -10.85
CA GLU A 69 -16.16 -12.44 -11.18
C GLU A 69 -16.88 -13.06 -9.98
N VAL A 70 -16.26 -13.05 -8.79
CA VAL A 70 -16.87 -13.60 -7.57
C VAL A 70 -18.10 -12.79 -7.16
N GLU A 71 -18.06 -11.46 -7.23
CA GLU A 71 -19.23 -10.59 -6.99
C GLU A 71 -20.37 -10.90 -7.95
N ALA A 72 -20.07 -11.05 -9.24
CA ALA A 72 -21.06 -11.41 -10.24
C ALA A 72 -21.69 -12.80 -9.99
N LEU A 73 -20.87 -13.81 -9.65
CA LEU A 73 -21.35 -15.16 -9.35
C LEU A 73 -22.24 -15.20 -8.11
N LEU A 74 -21.89 -14.40 -7.07
CA LEU A 74 -22.67 -14.32 -5.83
C LEU A 74 -23.89 -13.39 -5.95
N GLY A 75 -24.00 -12.58 -7.02
CA GLY A 75 -25.03 -11.55 -7.17
C GLY A 75 -24.87 -10.40 -6.17
N LEU A 76 -23.64 -10.13 -5.73
CA LEU A 76 -23.31 -9.07 -4.78
C LEU A 76 -22.74 -7.85 -5.50
N GLN A 77 -23.04 -6.66 -4.97
CA GLN A 77 -22.45 -5.41 -5.46
C GLN A 77 -21.19 -4.99 -4.71
N ASP A 78 -21.01 -5.52 -3.51
CA ASP A 78 -19.85 -5.24 -2.65
C ASP A 78 -19.58 -6.44 -1.73
N LEU A 79 -18.51 -7.15 -2.01
CA LEU A 79 -18.08 -8.33 -1.27
C LEU A 79 -17.15 -7.98 -0.08
N VAL A 80 -16.70 -6.72 0.03
CA VAL A 80 -15.70 -6.30 1.01
C VAL A 80 -16.05 -6.66 2.45
N PRO A 81 -17.27 -6.41 2.97
CA PRO A 81 -17.60 -6.75 4.35
C PRO A 81 -17.50 -8.25 4.63
N GLN A 82 -18.07 -9.10 3.76
CA GLN A 82 -18.04 -10.55 3.91
C GLN A 82 -16.61 -11.09 3.80
N LEU A 83 -15.84 -10.55 2.86
CA LEU A 83 -14.45 -10.93 2.68
C LEU A 83 -13.60 -10.55 3.89
N ALA A 84 -13.85 -9.38 4.49
CA ALA A 84 -13.16 -8.94 5.71
C ALA A 84 -13.41 -9.88 6.90
N GLU A 85 -14.62 -10.45 7.01
CA GLU A 85 -14.94 -11.46 8.03
C GLU A 85 -14.16 -12.77 7.84
N GLN A 86 -13.96 -13.17 6.60
CA GLN A 86 -13.19 -14.38 6.25
C GLN A 86 -11.68 -14.19 6.44
N PHE A 87 -11.19 -12.99 6.30
CA PHE A 87 -9.76 -12.71 6.40
C PHE A 87 -9.28 -12.90 7.84
N LYS A 88 -8.65 -14.03 8.15
CA LYS A 88 -8.08 -14.35 9.47
C LYS A 88 -6.59 -13.99 9.52
N PRO A 89 -6.00 -13.71 10.70
CA PRO A 89 -4.58 -13.38 10.80
C PRO A 89 -3.65 -14.39 10.11
N TRP A 90 -3.93 -15.67 10.25
CA TRP A 90 -3.14 -16.72 9.61
C TRP A 90 -3.19 -16.72 8.07
N HIS A 91 -4.19 -16.05 7.46
CA HIS A 91 -4.20 -15.84 6.02
C HIS A 91 -3.09 -14.88 5.57
N ALA A 92 -2.62 -14.01 6.44
CA ALA A 92 -1.43 -13.20 6.21
C ALA A 92 -0.11 -13.98 6.51
N GLY A 93 -0.20 -15.32 6.62
CA GLY A 93 0.93 -16.21 6.84
C GLY A 93 1.75 -15.83 8.07
N LEU A 94 3.07 -15.88 7.94
CA LEU A 94 4.00 -15.58 9.02
C LEU A 94 3.81 -14.17 9.59
N LEU A 95 3.51 -13.17 8.76
CA LEU A 95 3.23 -11.82 9.25
C LEU A 95 2.00 -11.79 10.17
N GLY A 96 0.94 -12.48 9.78
CA GLY A 96 -0.28 -12.56 10.60
C GLY A 96 -0.01 -13.13 11.99
N PHE A 97 0.74 -14.22 12.08
CA PHE A 97 1.15 -14.81 13.37
C PHE A 97 2.06 -13.88 14.17
N THR A 98 3.00 -13.17 13.50
CA THR A 98 3.86 -12.18 14.16
C THR A 98 3.04 -11.04 14.78
N LEU A 99 2.01 -10.56 14.05
CA LEU A 99 1.12 -9.51 14.55
C LEU A 99 0.28 -9.99 15.75
N MET A 100 -0.20 -11.24 15.74
CA MET A 100 -0.95 -11.83 16.84
C MET A 100 -0.16 -11.94 18.15
N THR A 101 1.15 -12.11 18.06
CA THR A 101 2.03 -12.27 19.24
C THR A 101 2.63 -10.95 19.73
N SER A 102 2.32 -9.81 19.12
CA SER A 102 2.76 -8.47 19.56
C SER A 102 2.24 -8.14 20.95
N GLY A 103 2.95 -7.30 21.72
CA GLY A 103 2.55 -6.90 23.05
C GLY A 103 1.36 -5.95 23.07
N THR A 104 1.38 -4.93 22.20
CA THR A 104 0.38 -3.87 22.14
C THR A 104 0.00 -3.50 20.71
N VAL A 105 -1.09 -2.74 20.55
CA VAL A 105 -1.54 -2.22 19.25
C VAL A 105 -0.48 -1.31 18.62
N VAL A 106 0.25 -0.51 19.41
CA VAL A 106 1.32 0.35 18.87
C VAL A 106 2.49 -0.48 18.32
N GLU A 107 2.85 -1.59 18.98
CA GLU A 107 3.87 -2.51 18.47
C GLU A 107 3.42 -3.21 17.21
N LEU A 108 2.18 -3.71 17.18
CA LEU A 108 1.54 -4.26 16.00
C LEU A 108 1.59 -3.27 14.82
N ALA A 109 1.23 -2.00 15.05
CA ALA A 109 1.27 -0.98 14.00
C ALA A 109 2.69 -0.66 13.51
N LYS A 110 3.73 -0.77 14.39
CA LYS A 110 5.15 -0.67 13.97
C LYS A 110 5.54 -1.84 13.05
N LEU A 111 5.16 -3.06 13.42
CA LEU A 111 5.44 -4.26 12.62
C LEU A 111 4.72 -4.22 11.27
N LEU A 112 3.44 -3.87 11.26
CA LEU A 112 2.68 -3.74 10.03
C LEU A 112 3.38 -2.78 9.05
N ARG A 113 3.83 -1.61 9.51
CA ARG A 113 4.58 -0.69 8.67
C ARG A 113 5.87 -1.29 8.12
N ARG A 114 6.57 -2.09 8.95
CA ARG A 114 7.85 -2.71 8.55
C ARG A 114 7.67 -3.80 7.53
N PHE A 115 6.60 -4.59 7.65
CA PHE A 115 6.40 -5.83 6.91
C PHE A 115 5.25 -5.80 5.92
N HIS A 116 4.57 -4.65 5.71
CA HIS A 116 3.41 -4.57 4.82
C HIS A 116 3.73 -5.00 3.38
N HIS A 117 4.98 -4.85 2.93
CA HIS A 117 5.41 -5.33 1.61
C HIS A 117 5.30 -6.86 1.44
N LEU A 118 5.29 -7.63 2.54
CA LEU A 118 4.94 -9.06 2.47
C LEU A 118 3.50 -9.29 2.03
N LEU A 119 2.61 -8.32 2.28
CA LEU A 119 1.20 -8.38 1.88
C LEU A 119 0.96 -7.77 0.51
N ASN A 120 1.44 -6.56 0.28
CA ASN A 120 1.25 -5.85 -0.99
C ASN A 120 2.22 -4.67 -1.15
N ASP A 121 2.36 -4.20 -2.40
CA ASP A 121 3.06 -2.98 -2.78
C ASP A 121 2.14 -1.93 -3.42
N VAL A 122 0.83 -2.15 -3.32
CA VAL A 122 -0.22 -1.35 -3.96
C VAL A 122 -0.42 0.00 -3.26
N PHE A 123 -0.21 0.04 -1.94
CA PHE A 123 -0.39 1.25 -1.15
C PHE A 123 0.62 1.35 -0.01
N GLU A 124 0.82 2.57 0.47
CA GLU A 124 1.59 2.87 1.67
C GLU A 124 0.64 3.07 2.86
N VAL A 125 1.08 2.66 4.04
CA VAL A 125 0.34 2.82 5.28
C VAL A 125 0.95 3.95 6.09
N GLU A 126 0.18 5.02 6.27
CA GLU A 126 0.49 6.15 7.15
C GLU A 126 -0.27 5.99 8.47
N ARG A 127 0.35 6.38 9.56
CA ARG A 127 -0.24 6.35 10.89
C ARG A 127 0.25 7.52 11.73
N GLY A 128 -0.55 7.94 12.67
CA GLY A 128 -0.22 9.06 13.54
C GLY A 128 -1.35 9.38 14.50
N PHE A 129 -1.30 10.59 15.03
CA PHE A 129 -2.31 11.12 15.91
C PHE A 129 -2.86 12.44 15.35
N GLU A 130 -4.16 12.61 15.46
CA GLU A 130 -4.89 13.84 15.18
C GLU A 130 -5.66 14.19 16.47
N GLY A 131 -5.09 15.10 17.28
CA GLY A 131 -5.61 15.38 18.63
C GLY A 131 -5.60 14.15 19.53
N ALA A 132 -6.75 13.81 20.12
CA ALA A 132 -6.94 12.65 20.99
C ALA A 132 -7.25 11.35 20.24
N ARG A 133 -7.05 11.32 18.92
CA ARG A 133 -7.37 10.15 18.09
C ARG A 133 -6.11 9.65 17.39
N PHE A 134 -5.92 8.33 17.35
CA PHE A 134 -4.99 7.73 16.42
C PHE A 134 -5.64 7.60 15.03
N PHE A 135 -4.83 7.56 13.99
CA PHE A 135 -5.30 7.22 12.65
C PHE A 135 -4.41 6.19 11.96
N LEU A 136 -5.03 5.41 11.09
CA LEU A 136 -4.41 4.56 10.07
C LEU A 136 -4.95 4.99 8.71
N ARG A 137 -4.07 5.49 7.84
CA ARG A 137 -4.43 5.99 6.52
C ARG A 137 -3.71 5.17 5.45
N VAL A 138 -4.47 4.78 4.45
CA VAL A 138 -3.96 4.07 3.28
C VAL A 138 -3.76 5.09 2.16
N ARG A 139 -2.54 5.20 1.66
CA ARG A 139 -2.22 6.06 0.53
C ARG A 139 -1.93 5.22 -0.70
N PRO A 140 -2.53 5.52 -1.86
CA PRO A 140 -2.20 4.87 -3.11
C PRO A 140 -0.72 5.01 -3.43
N ALA A 141 -0.05 3.92 -3.76
CA ALA A 141 1.34 3.96 -4.22
C ALA A 141 1.45 4.36 -5.71
N SER A 142 0.34 4.29 -6.46
CA SER A 142 0.24 4.71 -7.87
C SER A 142 -1.19 5.11 -8.22
N ALA A 143 -1.38 5.68 -9.43
CA ALA A 143 -2.71 6.02 -9.95
C ALA A 143 -3.62 4.79 -10.18
N GLU A 144 -3.03 3.60 -10.34
CA GLU A 144 -3.74 2.33 -10.55
C GLU A 144 -4.23 1.70 -9.23
N SER A 145 -3.84 2.26 -8.09
CA SER A 145 -4.21 1.73 -6.78
C SER A 145 -5.71 1.81 -6.55
N SER A 146 -6.26 0.70 -6.13
CA SER A 146 -7.70 0.48 -6.01
C SER A 146 -8.24 0.95 -4.66
N CYS A 147 -9.29 1.75 -4.68
CA CYS A 147 -10.07 2.07 -3.48
C CYS A 147 -10.73 0.81 -2.86
N ARG A 148 -11.05 -0.23 -3.64
CA ARG A 148 -11.59 -1.50 -3.12
C ARG A 148 -10.61 -2.22 -2.18
N LEU A 149 -9.33 -2.35 -2.59
CA LEU A 149 -8.33 -3.02 -1.76
C LEU A 149 -8.02 -2.21 -0.50
N ALA A 150 -7.98 -0.87 -0.59
CA ALA A 150 -7.81 0.01 0.55
C ALA A 150 -8.99 -0.12 1.53
N ARG A 151 -10.22 -0.11 1.01
CA ARG A 151 -11.46 -0.35 1.77
C ARG A 151 -11.44 -1.71 2.47
N LEU A 152 -11.09 -2.78 1.75
CA LEU A 152 -10.92 -4.12 2.32
C LEU A 152 -9.89 -4.11 3.45
N SER A 153 -8.73 -3.51 3.22
CA SER A 153 -7.66 -3.43 4.22
C SER A 153 -8.13 -2.79 5.53
N LEU A 154 -8.75 -1.61 5.46
CA LEU A 154 -9.23 -0.91 6.67
C LEU A 154 -10.37 -1.68 7.35
N THR A 155 -11.26 -2.31 6.59
CA THR A 155 -12.35 -3.14 7.12
C THR A 155 -11.82 -4.38 7.85
N VAL A 156 -10.82 -5.04 7.27
CA VAL A 156 -10.08 -6.14 7.93
C VAL A 156 -9.45 -5.66 9.22
N TRP A 157 -8.78 -4.50 9.22
CA TRP A 157 -8.12 -3.98 10.41
C TRP A 157 -9.10 -3.59 11.52
N ALA A 158 -10.26 -3.03 11.19
CA ALA A 158 -11.30 -2.71 12.17
C ALA A 158 -11.76 -3.97 12.93
N GLN A 159 -12.00 -5.06 12.22
CA GLN A 159 -12.36 -6.33 12.85
C GLN A 159 -11.21 -6.95 13.63
N ARG A 160 -9.98 -6.88 13.09
CA ARG A 160 -8.79 -7.47 13.73
C ARG A 160 -8.45 -6.78 15.05
N LEU A 161 -8.52 -5.46 15.12
CA LEU A 161 -8.25 -4.73 16.35
C LEU A 161 -9.16 -5.19 17.50
N ARG A 162 -10.46 -5.37 17.23
CA ARG A 162 -11.39 -5.89 18.24
C ARG A 162 -11.03 -7.29 18.71
N TRP A 163 -10.76 -8.17 17.76
CA TRP A 163 -10.41 -9.56 18.06
C TRP A 163 -9.08 -9.66 18.79
N LEU A 164 -8.04 -8.97 18.32
CA LEU A 164 -6.70 -9.00 18.90
C LEU A 164 -6.64 -8.40 20.31
N THR A 165 -7.45 -7.38 20.58
CA THR A 165 -7.50 -6.72 21.90
C THR A 165 -8.55 -7.30 22.84
N GLY A 166 -9.39 -8.25 22.37
CA GLY A 166 -10.53 -8.75 23.14
C GLY A 166 -11.60 -7.70 23.43
N ARG A 167 -11.62 -6.60 22.65
CA ARG A 167 -12.53 -5.46 22.86
C ARG A 167 -13.55 -5.36 21.71
N PRO A 168 -14.64 -6.13 21.76
CA PRO A 168 -15.68 -6.07 20.72
C PRO A 168 -16.41 -4.72 20.68
N ASP A 169 -16.34 -3.96 21.76
CA ASP A 169 -16.96 -2.64 21.95
C ASP A 169 -16.17 -1.48 21.33
N LEU A 170 -14.96 -1.72 20.81
CA LEU A 170 -14.15 -0.67 20.18
C LEU A 170 -14.92 0.01 19.05
N LYS A 171 -15.06 1.34 19.17
CA LYS A 171 -15.64 2.19 18.13
C LYS A 171 -14.51 2.80 17.31
N LEU A 172 -14.58 2.59 16.01
CA LEU A 172 -13.65 3.13 15.02
C LEU A 172 -14.44 3.93 14.00
N ASP A 173 -13.96 5.11 13.66
CA ASP A 173 -14.53 5.86 12.53
C ASP A 173 -13.78 5.53 11.26
N ALA A 174 -14.43 5.64 10.12
CA ALA A 174 -13.81 5.42 8.82
C ALA A 174 -14.24 6.45 7.78
N ALA A 175 -13.31 6.77 6.91
CA ALA A 175 -13.53 7.53 5.68
C ALA A 175 -13.00 6.71 4.51
N PHE A 176 -13.76 6.65 3.42
CA PHE A 176 -13.41 5.90 2.23
C PHE A 176 -13.45 6.81 0.98
N VAL A 177 -12.47 6.63 0.11
CA VAL A 177 -12.48 7.20 -1.23
C VAL A 177 -13.51 6.47 -2.09
N GLY A 178 -14.22 7.23 -2.93
CA GLY A 178 -15.24 6.70 -3.83
C GLY A 178 -16.62 6.53 -3.19
N PRO A 179 -17.61 6.15 -4.01
CA PRO A 179 -19.02 6.19 -3.64
C PRO A 179 -19.38 5.16 -2.58
N ALA A 180 -20.46 5.48 -1.84
CA ALA A 180 -21.05 4.55 -0.93
C ALA A 180 -21.61 3.33 -1.69
N PRO A 181 -21.43 2.11 -1.16
CA PRO A 181 -22.13 0.95 -1.69
C PRO A 181 -23.64 1.07 -1.42
N THR A 182 -24.42 0.28 -2.13
CA THR A 182 -25.89 0.28 -1.96
C THR A 182 -26.32 -0.03 -0.52
N ASP A 183 -25.61 -0.95 0.14
CA ASP A 183 -25.82 -1.26 1.56
C ASP A 183 -24.58 -0.87 2.37
N VAL A 184 -24.73 0.13 3.23
CA VAL A 184 -23.69 0.62 4.15
C VAL A 184 -23.80 0.03 5.55
N ALA A 185 -24.86 -0.74 5.85
CA ALA A 185 -25.12 -1.27 7.19
C ALA A 185 -23.99 -2.20 7.68
N PRO A 186 -23.43 -3.11 6.85
CA PRO A 186 -22.31 -3.96 7.27
C PRO A 186 -21.09 -3.15 7.71
N TYR A 187 -20.76 -2.06 7.02
CA TYR A 187 -19.65 -1.20 7.41
C TYR A 187 -19.90 -0.52 8.75
N ARG A 188 -21.10 0.02 8.98
CA ARG A 188 -21.46 0.63 10.27
C ARG A 188 -21.36 -0.37 11.42
N GLN A 189 -21.77 -1.62 11.18
CA GLN A 189 -21.64 -2.69 12.17
C GLN A 189 -20.17 -3.02 12.45
N ILE A 190 -19.34 -3.16 11.40
CA ILE A 190 -17.92 -3.49 11.52
C ILE A 190 -17.15 -2.37 12.21
N PHE A 191 -17.39 -1.12 11.88
CA PHE A 191 -16.63 0.01 12.48
C PHE A 191 -17.21 0.46 13.82
N GLY A 192 -18.52 0.38 14.01
CA GLY A 192 -19.20 0.76 15.24
C GLY A 192 -19.22 2.26 15.53
N GLY A 193 -18.52 3.05 14.73
CA GLY A 193 -18.47 4.50 14.73
C GLY A 193 -19.03 5.10 13.44
N THR A 194 -18.60 6.30 13.10
CA THR A 194 -19.03 7.01 11.89
C THR A 194 -18.30 6.47 10.66
N VAL A 195 -19.06 6.11 9.61
CA VAL A 195 -18.50 5.70 8.31
C VAL A 195 -18.94 6.69 7.25
N ARG A 196 -17.99 7.25 6.51
CA ARG A 196 -18.19 8.23 5.44
C ARG A 196 -17.59 7.71 4.14
N PHE A 197 -18.24 8.01 3.03
CA PHE A 197 -17.79 7.71 1.67
C PHE A 197 -17.57 9.02 0.90
N ASP A 198 -17.03 8.95 -0.30
CA ASP A 198 -16.67 10.11 -1.13
C ASP A 198 -15.70 11.07 -0.44
N GLN A 199 -14.74 10.52 0.31
CA GLN A 199 -13.74 11.30 1.04
C GLN A 199 -12.40 11.33 0.29
N GLU A 200 -11.50 12.22 0.69
CA GLU A 200 -10.21 12.45 0.01
C GLU A 200 -9.18 11.32 0.26
N ALA A 201 -9.34 10.56 1.34
CA ALA A 201 -8.40 9.50 1.71
C ALA A 201 -9.10 8.36 2.46
N ASP A 202 -8.65 7.14 2.19
CA ASP A 202 -9.04 5.96 2.97
C ASP A 202 -8.36 6.02 4.34
N THR A 203 -9.14 6.28 5.38
CA THR A 203 -8.61 6.50 6.74
C THR A 203 -9.52 5.87 7.78
N MET A 204 -8.92 5.27 8.80
CA MET A 204 -9.61 4.80 10.00
C MET A 204 -9.07 5.55 11.20
N TRP A 205 -9.95 5.92 12.13
CA TRP A 205 -9.60 6.57 13.40
C TRP A 205 -10.16 5.79 14.59
N GLY A 206 -9.47 5.89 15.71
CA GLY A 206 -9.93 5.43 16.99
C GLY A 206 -9.42 6.34 18.11
N ASP A 207 -9.88 6.10 19.33
CA ASP A 207 -9.36 6.80 20.50
C ASP A 207 -7.86 6.54 20.68
N ALA A 208 -7.08 7.57 21.05
CA ALA A 208 -5.63 7.45 21.23
C ALA A 208 -5.25 6.38 22.25
N ALA A 209 -6.07 6.16 23.30
CA ALA A 209 -5.83 5.12 24.29
C ALA A 209 -5.88 3.69 23.71
N CYS A 210 -6.47 3.51 22.53
CA CYS A 210 -6.52 2.19 21.89
C CYS A 210 -5.14 1.66 21.49
N VAL A 211 -4.15 2.54 21.28
CA VAL A 211 -2.80 2.12 20.83
C VAL A 211 -2.04 1.37 21.94
N ASP A 212 -2.37 1.60 23.20
CA ASP A 212 -1.75 0.96 24.36
C ASP A 212 -2.47 -0.32 24.79
N LEU A 213 -3.59 -0.67 24.15
CA LEU A 213 -4.30 -1.90 24.46
C LEU A 213 -3.40 -3.12 24.25
N PRO A 214 -3.39 -4.06 25.20
CA PRO A 214 -2.64 -5.30 25.04
C PRO A 214 -3.28 -6.20 23.97
N ILE A 215 -2.45 -6.98 23.30
CA ILE A 215 -2.90 -8.05 22.43
C ILE A 215 -3.12 -9.32 23.25
N VAL A 216 -4.32 -9.88 23.18
CA VAL A 216 -4.75 -11.01 24.02
C VAL A 216 -3.87 -12.25 23.85
N SER A 217 -3.40 -12.48 22.62
CA SER A 217 -2.53 -13.62 22.25
C SER A 217 -1.04 -13.30 22.36
N HIS A 218 -0.65 -12.24 23.09
CA HIS A 218 0.75 -11.87 23.26
C HIS A 218 1.58 -13.00 23.89
N ASP A 219 2.71 -13.32 23.25
CA ASP A 219 3.73 -14.23 23.76
C ASP A 219 5.11 -13.78 23.30
N THR A 220 5.95 -13.39 24.23
CA THR A 220 7.28 -12.80 23.95
C THR A 220 8.22 -13.78 23.22
N ALA A 221 8.20 -15.04 23.57
CA ALA A 221 9.10 -16.03 23.00
C ALA A 221 8.72 -16.34 21.56
N SER A 222 7.44 -16.63 21.32
CA SER A 222 6.90 -16.82 19.98
C SER A 222 7.06 -15.59 19.11
N HIS A 223 6.83 -14.38 19.67
CA HIS A 223 6.99 -13.13 18.96
C HIS A 223 8.39 -12.94 18.40
N SER A 224 9.42 -13.13 19.22
CA SER A 224 10.83 -12.99 18.83
C SER A 224 11.22 -13.95 17.71
N LEU A 225 10.77 -15.21 17.81
CA LEU A 225 11.01 -16.21 16.78
C LEU A 225 10.32 -15.84 15.45
N LEU A 226 9.03 -15.54 15.50
CA LEU A 226 8.23 -15.20 14.31
C LEU A 226 8.74 -13.92 13.63
N GLN A 227 9.13 -12.90 14.42
CA GLN A 227 9.70 -11.67 13.89
C GLN A 227 11.03 -11.94 13.16
N SER A 228 11.89 -12.81 13.70
CA SER A 228 13.13 -13.16 13.04
C SER A 228 12.91 -13.90 11.72
N GLN A 229 11.89 -14.74 11.64
CA GLN A 229 11.52 -15.44 10.41
C GLN A 229 10.87 -14.49 9.40
N ALA A 230 10.02 -13.55 9.85
CA ALA A 230 9.43 -12.52 8.98
C ALA A 230 10.50 -11.63 8.34
N LEU A 231 11.57 -11.30 9.08
CA LEU A 231 12.72 -10.58 8.52
C LEU A 231 13.40 -11.38 7.40
N LYS A 232 13.61 -12.68 7.59
CA LYS A 232 14.19 -13.53 6.54
C LYS A 232 13.31 -13.62 5.30
N GLN A 233 11.98 -13.71 5.46
CA GLN A 233 11.06 -13.70 4.33
C GLN A 233 11.10 -12.35 3.59
N LEU A 234 11.14 -11.23 4.32
CA LEU A 234 11.29 -9.91 3.71
C LEU A 234 12.59 -9.78 2.92
N GLU A 235 13.70 -10.32 3.45
CA GLU A 235 14.96 -10.38 2.73
C GLU A 235 14.90 -11.27 1.49
N GLN A 236 14.20 -12.40 1.54
CA GLN A 236 14.01 -13.29 0.39
C GLN A 236 13.16 -12.60 -0.69
N LEU A 237 12.06 -11.96 -0.33
CA LEU A 237 11.25 -11.17 -1.25
C LEU A 237 12.08 -10.06 -1.90
N SER A 238 12.95 -9.42 -1.11
CA SER A 238 13.87 -8.39 -1.59
C SER A 238 15.05 -8.93 -2.44
N ARG A 239 15.30 -10.24 -2.47
CA ARG A 239 16.34 -10.87 -3.30
C ARG A 239 15.82 -11.34 -4.66
N GLY A 240 14.49 -11.49 -4.82
CA GLY A 240 13.85 -11.78 -6.11
C GLY A 240 13.97 -10.60 -7.09
N GLU A 241 13.61 -10.81 -8.35
CA GLU A 241 13.68 -9.78 -9.40
C GLU A 241 12.87 -8.53 -9.02
N ASP A 242 11.71 -8.68 -8.40
CA ASP A 242 10.89 -7.57 -7.87
C ASP A 242 11.58 -6.84 -6.70
N GLY A 243 12.38 -7.54 -5.91
CA GLY A 243 13.09 -6.97 -4.76
C GLY A 243 14.21 -6.00 -5.14
N ILE A 244 14.77 -6.06 -6.35
CA ILE A 244 15.79 -5.10 -6.80
C ILE A 244 15.18 -3.71 -6.98
N VAL A 245 13.96 -3.64 -7.50
CA VAL A 245 13.23 -2.39 -7.72
C VAL A 245 12.98 -1.67 -6.39
N ASP A 246 12.52 -2.38 -5.38
CA ASP A 246 12.22 -1.81 -4.06
C ASP A 246 13.48 -1.40 -3.28
N LYS A 247 14.55 -2.19 -3.37
CA LYS A 247 15.86 -1.82 -2.81
C LYS A 247 16.39 -0.53 -3.45
N VAL A 248 16.38 -0.48 -4.79
CA VAL A 248 16.83 0.68 -5.54
C VAL A 248 15.96 1.89 -5.20
N ARG A 249 14.63 1.74 -5.11
CA ARG A 249 13.71 2.81 -4.71
C ARG A 249 13.97 3.30 -3.28
N GLY A 250 14.22 2.39 -2.34
CA GLY A 250 14.58 2.72 -0.96
C GLY A 250 15.89 3.51 -0.88
N LEU A 251 16.91 3.09 -1.61
CA LEU A 251 18.21 3.77 -1.68
C LEU A 251 18.12 5.12 -2.39
N ILE A 252 17.34 5.24 -3.47
CA ILE A 252 17.04 6.52 -4.10
C ILE A 252 16.44 7.47 -3.06
N ARG A 253 15.43 7.03 -2.31
CA ARG A 253 14.76 7.85 -1.29
C ARG A 253 15.70 8.32 -0.18
N SER A 254 16.57 7.45 0.32
CA SER A 254 17.53 7.79 1.40
C SER A 254 18.66 8.71 0.94
N ARG A 255 18.97 8.74 -0.36
CA ARG A 255 20.08 9.53 -0.92
C ARG A 255 19.66 10.82 -1.61
N LEU A 256 18.36 11.05 -1.80
CA LEU A 256 17.89 12.28 -2.45
C LEU A 256 18.41 13.54 -1.76
N ASP A 257 18.45 13.55 -0.42
CA ASP A 257 18.90 14.67 0.39
C ASP A 257 20.41 14.97 0.23
N THR A 258 21.20 14.00 -0.24
CA THR A 258 22.64 14.17 -0.49
C THR A 258 22.94 14.67 -1.91
N GLY A 259 21.94 14.74 -2.77
CA GLY A 259 22.07 15.17 -4.17
C GLY A 259 22.77 14.17 -5.10
N GLN A 260 23.27 13.06 -4.57
CA GLN A 260 24.03 12.04 -5.33
C GLN A 260 23.23 10.76 -5.51
N VAL A 261 22.36 10.75 -6.50
CA VAL A 261 21.61 9.55 -6.89
C VAL A 261 22.05 9.12 -8.28
N SER A 262 23.08 8.27 -8.33
CA SER A 262 23.54 7.63 -9.55
C SER A 262 23.27 6.12 -9.52
N LEU A 263 23.18 5.52 -10.71
CA LEU A 263 23.01 4.07 -10.84
C LEU A 263 24.25 3.34 -10.29
N GLU A 264 25.42 3.92 -10.50
CA GLU A 264 26.73 3.41 -10.08
C GLU A 264 26.83 3.34 -8.55
N ASP A 265 26.44 4.43 -7.86
CA ASP A 265 26.52 4.51 -6.40
C ASP A 265 25.57 3.52 -5.73
N ILE A 266 24.36 3.37 -6.28
CA ILE A 266 23.37 2.41 -5.76
C ILE A 266 23.80 0.98 -6.05
N ALA A 267 24.39 0.71 -7.22
CA ALA A 267 24.93 -0.61 -7.56
C ALA A 267 26.07 -0.99 -6.62
N ALA A 268 26.98 -0.06 -6.33
CA ALA A 268 28.08 -0.28 -5.39
C ALA A 268 27.57 -0.60 -3.97
N GLU A 269 26.56 0.12 -3.48
CA GLU A 269 25.95 -0.14 -2.18
C GLU A 269 25.27 -1.53 -2.11
N LEU A 270 24.65 -1.95 -3.20
CA LEU A 270 24.05 -3.28 -3.32
C LEU A 270 25.08 -4.37 -3.62
N LYS A 271 26.36 -4.03 -3.71
CA LYS A 271 27.46 -4.94 -4.06
C LYS A 271 27.20 -5.69 -5.39
N LEU A 272 26.64 -4.98 -6.36
CA LEU A 272 26.36 -5.48 -7.68
C LEU A 272 27.15 -4.71 -8.74
N PRO A 273 27.65 -5.37 -9.80
CA PRO A 273 28.12 -4.65 -10.97
C PRO A 273 26.98 -3.83 -11.60
N THR A 274 27.25 -2.59 -12.02
CA THR A 274 26.26 -1.67 -12.62
C THR A 274 25.48 -2.33 -13.76
N ARG A 275 26.19 -3.07 -14.64
CA ARG A 275 25.56 -3.81 -15.74
C ARG A 275 24.58 -4.89 -15.26
N THR A 276 24.94 -5.59 -14.17
CA THR A 276 24.06 -6.61 -13.57
C THR A 276 22.83 -5.96 -12.97
N MET A 277 22.97 -4.82 -12.29
CA MET A 277 21.84 -4.08 -11.75
C MET A 277 20.94 -3.54 -12.86
N GLN A 278 21.52 -2.95 -13.90
CA GLN A 278 20.73 -2.48 -15.06
C GLN A 278 19.93 -3.62 -15.69
N ARG A 279 20.55 -4.77 -15.95
CA ARG A 279 19.88 -5.95 -16.51
C ARG A 279 18.73 -6.42 -15.62
N ARG A 280 18.92 -6.49 -14.30
CA ARG A 280 17.86 -6.91 -13.35
C ARG A 280 16.71 -5.91 -13.27
N LEU A 281 16.99 -4.59 -13.38
CA LEU A 281 15.95 -3.58 -13.46
C LEU A 281 15.16 -3.72 -14.78
N ASP A 282 15.85 -3.95 -15.90
CA ASP A 282 15.22 -4.15 -17.21
C ASP A 282 14.36 -5.43 -17.23
N GLU A 283 14.84 -6.53 -16.63
CA GLU A 283 14.11 -7.80 -16.46
C GLU A 283 12.85 -7.60 -15.59
N ALA A 284 12.92 -6.74 -14.58
CA ALA A 284 11.78 -6.34 -13.74
C ALA A 284 10.90 -5.23 -14.37
N GLY A 285 11.14 -4.87 -15.64
CA GLY A 285 10.39 -3.81 -16.32
C GLY A 285 10.59 -2.41 -15.76
N ALA A 286 11.63 -2.21 -14.92
CA ALA A 286 11.89 -0.95 -14.24
C ALA A 286 13.00 -0.14 -14.92
N ASN A 287 12.81 1.18 -14.99
CA ASN A 287 13.82 2.11 -15.50
C ASN A 287 14.31 3.00 -14.36
N PHE A 288 15.61 2.97 -14.09
CA PHE A 288 16.24 3.71 -12.98
C PHE A 288 15.91 5.21 -13.00
N ARG A 289 15.98 5.86 -14.16
CA ARG A 289 15.69 7.28 -14.30
C ARG A 289 14.24 7.62 -13.97
N LEU A 290 13.30 6.76 -14.39
CA LEU A 290 11.90 6.91 -14.06
C LEU A 290 11.64 6.68 -12.57
N MET A 291 12.36 5.74 -11.95
CA MET A 291 12.29 5.51 -10.49
C MET A 291 12.76 6.73 -9.71
N VAL A 292 13.86 7.37 -10.13
CA VAL A 292 14.34 8.62 -9.51
C VAL A 292 13.30 9.73 -9.66
N ASP A 293 12.72 9.89 -10.85
CA ASP A 293 11.67 10.89 -11.12
C ASP A 293 10.43 10.64 -10.27
N GLU A 294 10.01 9.38 -10.10
CA GLU A 294 8.86 9.02 -9.27
C GLU A 294 9.10 9.33 -7.79
N VAL A 295 10.24 8.96 -7.25
CA VAL A 295 10.58 9.25 -5.85
C VAL A 295 10.67 10.75 -5.62
N ARG A 296 11.28 11.51 -6.53
CA ARG A 296 11.34 12.98 -6.50
C ARG A 296 9.96 13.60 -6.52
N LYS A 297 9.06 13.12 -7.38
CA LYS A 297 7.66 13.58 -7.49
C LYS A 297 6.93 13.42 -6.16
N VAL A 298 6.99 12.23 -5.57
CA VAL A 298 6.31 11.92 -4.29
C VAL A 298 6.83 12.81 -3.17
N GLN A 299 8.16 12.95 -3.06
CA GLN A 299 8.78 13.81 -2.03
C GLN A 299 8.45 15.29 -2.26
N ALA A 300 8.47 15.76 -3.52
CA ALA A 300 8.09 17.13 -3.85
C ALA A 300 6.66 17.45 -3.41
N GLN A 301 5.71 16.57 -3.72
CA GLN A 301 4.32 16.74 -3.30
C GLN A 301 4.18 16.79 -1.77
N ARG A 302 4.93 15.93 -1.05
CA ARG A 302 4.94 15.91 0.41
C ARG A 302 5.47 17.23 0.97
N TYR A 303 6.67 17.66 0.56
CA TYR A 303 7.25 18.91 1.04
C TYR A 303 6.37 20.15 0.72
N LEU A 304 5.78 20.18 -0.48
CA LEU A 304 4.91 21.28 -0.88
C LEU A 304 3.62 21.37 -0.08
N ARG A 305 3.13 20.24 0.43
CA ARG A 305 1.92 20.14 1.25
C ARG A 305 2.22 20.38 2.73
N ASP A 306 3.28 19.75 3.23
CA ASP A 306 3.51 19.61 4.66
C ASP A 306 4.45 20.67 5.23
N THR A 307 5.12 21.46 4.36
CA THR A 307 6.11 22.48 4.79
C THR A 307 5.99 23.80 4.02
N ALA A 308 6.45 24.87 4.67
CA ALA A 308 6.63 26.19 4.04
C ALA A 308 8.02 26.35 3.39
N MET A 309 8.80 25.28 3.21
CA MET A 309 10.17 25.33 2.67
C MET A 309 10.23 26.13 1.35
N PRO A 310 11.20 27.06 1.17
CA PRO A 310 11.39 27.78 -0.08
C PRO A 310 11.61 26.83 -1.26
N LEU A 311 11.06 27.17 -2.43
CA LEU A 311 11.16 26.29 -3.61
C LEU A 311 12.60 26.07 -4.09
N SER A 312 13.49 27.01 -3.84
CA SER A 312 14.93 26.88 -4.11
C SER A 312 15.59 25.82 -3.22
N GLU A 313 15.26 25.82 -1.92
CA GLU A 313 15.76 24.82 -0.97
C GLU A 313 15.17 23.46 -1.27
N LEU A 314 13.88 23.42 -1.62
CA LEU A 314 13.22 22.18 -2.02
C LEU A 314 13.85 21.55 -3.27
N ALA A 315 14.26 22.37 -4.25
CA ALA A 315 14.98 21.87 -5.43
C ALA A 315 16.28 21.17 -5.04
N VAL A 316 17.06 21.76 -4.13
CA VAL A 316 18.30 21.16 -3.62
C VAL A 316 18.02 19.89 -2.83
N ALA A 317 17.05 19.90 -1.93
CA ALA A 317 16.64 18.72 -1.13
C ALA A 317 16.14 17.55 -2.00
N LEU A 318 15.68 17.83 -3.21
CA LEU A 318 15.27 16.80 -4.18
C LEU A 318 16.39 16.42 -5.17
N GLY A 319 17.61 16.93 -4.96
CA GLY A 319 18.78 16.64 -5.78
C GLY A 319 18.70 17.23 -7.20
N PHE A 320 18.08 18.40 -7.38
CA PHE A 320 18.14 19.16 -8.62
C PHE A 320 19.30 20.18 -8.56
N ALA A 321 19.95 20.37 -9.70
CA ALA A 321 21.05 21.33 -9.81
C ALA A 321 20.58 22.78 -9.60
N ASP A 322 19.33 23.09 -9.98
CA ASP A 322 18.76 24.42 -9.87
C ASP A 322 17.22 24.39 -9.78
N HIS A 323 16.65 25.50 -9.32
CA HIS A 323 15.20 25.69 -9.18
C HIS A 323 14.45 25.61 -10.52
N ALA A 324 15.06 26.03 -11.64
CA ALA A 324 14.42 26.00 -12.95
C ALA A 324 14.26 24.55 -13.45
N SER A 325 15.27 23.71 -13.20
CA SER A 325 15.23 22.28 -13.52
C SER A 325 14.14 21.56 -12.71
N PHE A 326 14.02 21.86 -11.42
CA PHE A 326 12.93 21.36 -10.56
C PHE A 326 11.56 21.81 -11.10
N ASN A 327 11.40 23.11 -11.40
CA ASN A 327 10.12 23.61 -11.93
C ASN A 327 9.70 22.92 -13.22
N ARG A 328 10.61 22.71 -14.17
CA ARG A 328 10.33 21.99 -15.41
C ARG A 328 9.93 20.53 -15.15
N ALA A 329 10.63 19.85 -14.26
CA ALA A 329 10.33 18.47 -13.89
C ALA A 329 8.96 18.37 -13.21
N PHE A 330 8.69 19.22 -12.23
CA PHE A 330 7.43 19.22 -11.49
C PHE A 330 6.23 19.54 -12.40
N LYS A 331 6.38 20.54 -13.31
CA LYS A 331 5.33 20.84 -14.29
C LYS A 331 5.08 19.67 -15.25
N ARG A 332 6.13 18.93 -15.63
CA ARG A 332 5.97 17.70 -16.44
C ARG A 332 5.22 16.61 -15.68
N TRP A 333 5.47 16.46 -14.36
CA TRP A 333 4.86 15.42 -13.55
C TRP A 333 3.41 15.71 -13.16
N MET A 334 3.10 17.00 -12.87
CA MET A 334 1.85 17.42 -12.24
C MET A 334 0.94 18.29 -13.13
N GLY A 335 1.43 18.72 -14.29
CA GLY A 335 0.70 19.65 -15.17
C GLY A 335 0.69 21.10 -14.69
N CYS A 336 1.09 21.39 -13.45
CA CYS A 336 1.11 22.73 -12.87
C CYS A 336 2.47 23.06 -12.23
N SER A 337 2.72 24.36 -11.90
CA SER A 337 3.96 24.75 -11.23
C SER A 337 3.94 24.37 -9.74
N PRO A 338 5.12 24.15 -9.08
CA PRO A 338 5.19 23.87 -7.64
C PRO A 338 4.50 24.94 -6.79
N GLY A 339 4.64 26.21 -7.15
CA GLY A 339 3.98 27.32 -6.44
C GLY A 339 2.46 27.32 -6.60
N ALA A 340 1.94 26.94 -7.78
CA ALA A 340 0.50 26.79 -7.99
C ALA A 340 -0.04 25.61 -7.17
N PHE A 341 0.65 24.47 -7.20
CA PHE A 341 0.32 23.29 -6.40
C PHE A 341 0.24 23.62 -4.90
N ARG A 342 1.26 24.31 -4.36
CA ARG A 342 1.29 24.72 -2.94
C ARG A 342 0.09 25.59 -2.56
N ARG A 343 -0.25 26.60 -3.40
CA ARG A 343 -1.40 27.48 -3.15
C ARG A 343 -2.72 26.70 -3.16
N GLU A 344 -2.89 25.79 -4.08
CA GLU A 344 -4.08 24.95 -4.16
C GLU A 344 -4.25 24.07 -2.91
N GLN A 345 -3.14 23.46 -2.43
CA GLN A 345 -3.18 22.67 -1.19
C GLN A 345 -3.47 23.53 0.06
N ALA A 346 -2.89 24.73 0.14
CA ALA A 346 -3.16 25.67 1.23
C ALA A 346 -4.63 26.17 1.24
N GLY A 347 -5.22 26.40 0.06
CA GLY A 347 -6.63 26.78 -0.07
C GLY A 347 -7.61 25.66 0.34
N ARG A 348 -7.25 24.42 0.09
CA ARG A 348 -8.05 23.26 0.53
C ARG A 348 -8.00 23.04 2.04
N GLY A 349 -6.89 23.39 2.70
CA GLY A 349 -6.77 23.35 4.16
C GLY A 349 -7.54 24.46 4.88
N ALA A 350 -7.71 25.62 4.26
CA ALA A 350 -8.41 26.78 4.86
C ALA A 350 -9.94 26.73 4.72
N GLY A 351 -10.48 25.87 3.85
CA GLY A 351 -11.92 25.70 3.64
C GLY A 351 -12.59 24.63 4.51
N ALA A 352 -11.81 23.96 5.37
CA ALA A 352 -12.26 22.87 6.25
C ALA A 352 -12.22 23.26 7.76
N GLY A 353 -12.20 24.57 8.05
CA GLY A 353 -12.26 25.11 9.42
C GLY A 353 -13.66 25.56 9.81
#